data_1421140e357c0b9a3ae315184a5b2cfc
#
_entry.id   1421140e357c0b9a3ae315184a5b2cfc
#
_cell.length_a   1.000
_cell.length_b   1.000
_cell.length_c   1.000
_cell.angle_alpha   90.00
_cell.angle_beta   90.00
_cell.angle_gamma   90.00
#
_symmetry.space_group_name_H-M   'P 1'
#
loop_
_entity.id
_entity.type
_entity.pdbx_description
1 polymer ?
#
loop_
_entity_poly.entity_id
_entity_poly.type
_entity_poly.pdbx_seq_one_letter_code
_entity_poly.pdbx_strand_id
1 'polypeptide(L)'
;MMKIIKSTCIKMAGLMLITGLGMAGLPAVAEQGQNKIEKVEFVGMSGDRVAVTITTTQPLENPPAGFTIKTPPRIALDFPNTANGLQKSSIAADQGVLKSVNVAQSKDRTRLVLNLTKSSGYTTEVNGNETVIVLQASDVASTPTGVVTKFAEAKVGDKRHNILNVDFLRGQNGEGRVMVDLSDASAGINIREQGKKILIDFVNTDIDAGLERRLNVTNFNTPVLYIDTLKHGGDVRMVIEPKGNWEQSAYQADKRFIVDVRPIIEDPNKLVQGSKPGYAGEKLSLNFQNIDVRSVLQVVADFTGLNIITSDTVSGNLTLRLKDVPWDQALDIIMQSKGLTMRKTGNVIWVAPAEEVAAKEKLALEASQQIEDL
;
A
#
# COMPACT_ATOMS: atom_id res chain seq x y z
N MET A 1 -74.29 -60.48 -7.10
CA MET A 1 -74.73 -60.87 -5.71
C MET A 1 -74.26 -59.70 -4.83
N MET A 2 -75.19 -58.80 -4.52
CA MET A 2 -75.85 -58.76 -3.17
C MET A 2 -74.89 -58.25 -2.12
N LYS A 3 -75.04 -57.19 -1.35
CA LYS A 3 -76.16 -56.41 -0.79
C LYS A 3 -75.46 -55.24 -0.03
N ILE A 4 -75.83 -53.98 -0.19
CA ILE A 4 -76.78 -53.18 0.62
C ILE A 4 -76.45 -53.24 2.13
N ILE A 5 -76.23 -52.04 2.75
CA ILE A 5 -77.14 -51.25 3.60
C ILE A 5 -76.33 -50.11 4.24
N LYS A 6 -76.63 -48.85 3.94
CA LYS A 6 -77.27 -47.78 4.73
C LYS A 6 -76.78 -47.63 6.19
N SER A 7 -76.33 -46.41 6.58
CA SER A 7 -77.17 -45.53 7.37
C SER A 7 -76.53 -44.25 7.74
N THR A 8 -77.18 -43.20 7.43
CA THR A 8 -77.31 -41.84 7.85
C THR A 8 -77.04 -41.58 9.34
N CYS A 9 -76.26 -40.52 9.69
CA CYS A 9 -76.74 -39.58 10.71
C CYS A 9 -75.94 -38.25 10.63
N ILE A 10 -76.70 -37.20 10.55
CA ILE A 10 -76.45 -35.79 10.58
C ILE A 10 -76.05 -35.33 12.01
N LYS A 11 -75.16 -34.39 12.15
CA LYS A 11 -75.24 -33.16 12.99
C LYS A 11 -73.95 -32.38 12.89
N MET A 12 -74.02 -31.23 12.25
CA MET A 12 -74.04 -29.83 12.71
C MET A 12 -72.80 -29.34 13.46
N ALA A 13 -72.22 -28.33 12.80
CA ALA A 13 -71.77 -27.03 13.35
C ALA A 13 -70.39 -27.00 14.04
N GLY A 14 -69.54 -26.20 13.49
CA GLY A 14 -68.32 -25.71 14.11
C GLY A 14 -67.39 -25.01 13.10
N LEU A 15 -67.79 -23.84 12.64
CA LEU A 15 -66.94 -22.95 11.87
C LEU A 15 -65.83 -22.41 12.77
N MET A 16 -64.58 -22.93 12.61
CA MET A 16 -63.42 -22.34 13.24
C MET A 16 -62.42 -21.99 12.16
N LEU A 17 -62.41 -20.70 11.83
CA LEU A 17 -61.49 -20.02 10.96
C LEU A 17 -60.12 -19.95 11.66
N ILE A 18 -59.20 -20.89 11.35
CA ILE A 18 -57.79 -20.77 11.76
C ILE A 18 -57.06 -20.09 10.64
N THR A 19 -56.85 -18.79 10.79
CA THR A 19 -55.88 -18.01 9.99
C THR A 19 -54.50 -18.51 10.33
N GLY A 20 -53.99 -19.38 9.46
CA GLY A 20 -52.57 -19.77 9.45
C GLY A 20 -51.68 -18.61 9.09
N LEU A 21 -51.11 -17.94 10.09
CA LEU A 21 -50.09 -16.95 9.93
C LEU A 21 -48.85 -17.68 9.45
N GLY A 22 -48.58 -17.61 8.14
CA GLY A 22 -47.35 -18.10 7.55
C GLY A 22 -46.16 -17.31 8.13
N MET A 23 -45.42 -17.91 9.05
CA MET A 23 -44.08 -17.42 9.41
C MET A 23 -43.19 -17.60 8.18
N ALA A 24 -43.04 -16.53 7.40
CA ALA A 24 -41.93 -16.40 6.46
C ALA A 24 -40.63 -16.45 7.29
N GLY A 25 -39.96 -17.60 7.23
CA GLY A 25 -38.62 -17.75 7.81
C GLY A 25 -37.71 -16.68 7.18
N LEU A 26 -37.31 -15.70 7.97
CA LEU A 26 -36.23 -14.80 7.63
C LEU A 26 -34.99 -15.70 7.34
N PRO A 27 -34.28 -15.50 6.22
CA PRO A 27 -33.02 -16.19 6.01
C PRO A 27 -32.11 -15.83 7.19
N ALA A 28 -31.66 -16.85 7.91
CA ALA A 28 -30.60 -16.69 8.90
C ALA A 28 -29.40 -16.10 8.15
N VAL A 29 -29.11 -14.83 8.40
CA VAL A 29 -27.83 -14.23 8.03
C VAL A 29 -26.80 -15.02 8.82
N ALA A 30 -26.09 -15.91 8.16
CA ALA A 30 -24.96 -16.61 8.77
C ALA A 30 -24.00 -15.50 9.25
N GLU A 31 -23.81 -15.42 10.55
CA GLU A 31 -22.81 -14.57 11.19
C GLU A 31 -21.46 -15.01 10.59
N GLN A 32 -20.94 -14.23 9.66
CA GLN A 32 -19.62 -14.49 9.07
C GLN A 32 -18.62 -14.38 10.21
N GLY A 33 -18.15 -15.51 10.71
CA GLY A 33 -17.14 -15.57 11.75
C GLY A 33 -15.93 -14.73 11.33
N GLN A 34 -15.29 -14.09 12.31
CA GLN A 34 -14.07 -13.32 12.09
C GLN A 34 -13.03 -14.15 11.32
N ASN A 35 -12.44 -13.58 10.26
CA ASN A 35 -11.37 -14.22 9.51
C ASN A 35 -10.18 -14.56 10.44
N LYS A 36 -9.50 -15.68 10.19
CA LYS A 36 -8.37 -16.17 11.02
C LYS A 36 -7.26 -16.70 10.14
N ILE A 37 -6.02 -16.49 10.56
CA ILE A 37 -4.87 -17.18 9.99
C ILE A 37 -4.85 -18.59 10.57
N GLU A 38 -5.03 -19.59 9.72
CA GLU A 38 -5.07 -21.01 10.15
C GLU A 38 -3.71 -21.68 10.03
N LYS A 39 -2.93 -21.32 9.02
CA LYS A 39 -1.69 -22.01 8.68
C LYS A 39 -0.66 -21.06 8.12
N VAL A 40 0.61 -21.32 8.42
CA VAL A 40 1.78 -20.70 7.79
C VAL A 40 2.77 -21.79 7.44
N GLU A 41 3.09 -21.92 6.17
CA GLU A 41 4.02 -22.91 5.63
C GLU A 41 5.18 -22.24 4.93
N PHE A 42 6.33 -22.91 4.89
CA PHE A 42 7.55 -22.42 4.24
C PHE A 42 8.06 -23.47 3.27
N VAL A 43 8.40 -23.03 2.07
CA VAL A 43 9.04 -23.87 1.05
C VAL A 43 10.26 -23.17 0.52
N GLY A 44 11.43 -23.80 0.73
CA GLY A 44 12.67 -23.35 0.11
C GLY A 44 12.63 -23.55 -1.41
N MET A 45 13.03 -22.53 -2.14
CA MET A 45 13.10 -22.52 -3.60
C MET A 45 14.58 -22.38 -4.05
N SER A 46 14.86 -22.69 -5.31
CA SER A 46 16.20 -22.51 -5.88
C SER A 46 16.66 -21.04 -5.81
N GLY A 47 17.93 -20.78 -5.51
CA GLY A 47 18.52 -19.44 -5.48
C GLY A 47 18.20 -18.65 -4.23
N ASP A 48 18.30 -19.25 -3.03
CA ASP A 48 18.02 -18.61 -1.73
C ASP A 48 16.63 -17.97 -1.59
N ARG A 49 15.70 -18.34 -2.46
CA ARG A 49 14.29 -17.90 -2.39
C ARG A 49 13.50 -18.75 -1.43
N VAL A 50 12.53 -18.17 -0.78
CA VAL A 50 11.59 -18.86 0.11
C VAL A 50 10.17 -18.44 -0.21
N ALA A 51 9.30 -19.40 -0.44
CA ALA A 51 7.85 -19.14 -0.49
C ALA A 51 7.27 -19.33 0.91
N VAL A 52 6.53 -18.35 1.39
CA VAL A 52 5.75 -18.38 2.64
C VAL A 52 4.29 -18.39 2.24
N THR A 53 3.58 -19.49 2.50
CA THR A 53 2.15 -19.63 2.23
C THR A 53 1.37 -19.42 3.51
N ILE A 54 0.45 -18.48 3.50
CA ILE A 54 -0.41 -18.12 4.63
C ILE A 54 -1.84 -18.47 4.24
N THR A 55 -2.49 -19.38 4.98
CA THR A 55 -3.87 -19.79 4.75
C THR A 55 -4.78 -19.12 5.77
N THR A 56 -5.87 -18.51 5.28
CA THR A 56 -6.90 -17.86 6.10
C THR A 56 -8.24 -18.59 5.99
N THR A 57 -9.12 -18.43 6.99
CA THR A 57 -10.47 -19.06 6.98
C THR A 57 -11.37 -18.52 5.88
N GLN A 58 -11.15 -17.27 5.46
CA GLN A 58 -11.92 -16.60 4.43
C GLN A 58 -10.95 -15.93 3.42
N PRO A 59 -11.36 -15.76 2.16
CA PRO A 59 -10.57 -15.03 1.17
C PRO A 59 -10.25 -13.62 1.64
N LEU A 60 -9.05 -13.15 1.32
CA LEU A 60 -8.66 -11.77 1.51
C LEU A 60 -9.13 -10.93 0.31
N GLU A 61 -9.82 -9.84 0.58
CA GLU A 61 -10.22 -8.88 -0.47
C GLU A 61 -9.03 -8.16 -1.09
N ASN A 62 -8.00 -7.90 -0.29
CA ASN A 62 -6.78 -7.22 -0.69
C ASN A 62 -5.55 -7.95 -0.14
N PRO A 63 -4.40 -7.86 -0.81
CA PRO A 63 -3.14 -8.33 -0.27
C PRO A 63 -2.86 -7.70 1.10
N PRO A 64 -2.21 -8.42 2.03
CA PRO A 64 -1.82 -7.86 3.31
C PRO A 64 -0.92 -6.66 3.12
N ALA A 65 -1.12 -5.63 3.94
CA ALA A 65 -0.26 -4.46 3.95
C ALA A 65 1.14 -4.86 4.40
N GLY A 66 2.18 -4.47 3.65
CA GLY A 66 3.54 -4.88 3.94
C GLY A 66 4.53 -3.74 4.01
N PHE A 67 5.49 -3.83 4.95
CA PHE A 67 6.63 -2.93 5.03
C PHE A 67 7.91 -3.68 5.38
N THR A 68 9.03 -3.15 4.89
CA THR A 68 10.37 -3.75 5.07
C THR A 68 11.24 -2.86 5.95
N ILE A 69 11.91 -3.47 6.92
CA ILE A 69 12.94 -2.87 7.77
C ILE A 69 14.28 -3.46 7.39
N LYS A 70 15.31 -2.63 7.19
CA LYS A 70 16.64 -3.08 6.75
C LYS A 70 17.54 -3.50 7.91
N THR A 71 17.41 -2.87 9.08
CA THR A 71 18.28 -3.11 10.23
C THR A 71 17.48 -3.19 11.54
N PRO A 72 17.32 -4.36 12.16
CA PRO A 72 17.59 -5.70 11.61
C PRO A 72 16.62 -6.06 10.47
N PRO A 73 17.05 -6.89 9.49
CA PRO A 73 16.24 -7.16 8.30
C PRO A 73 14.96 -7.92 8.65
N ARG A 74 13.80 -7.30 8.35
CA ARG A 74 12.46 -7.82 8.64
C ARG A 74 11.47 -7.39 7.57
N ILE A 75 10.44 -8.19 7.36
CA ILE A 75 9.24 -7.83 6.61
C ILE A 75 8.06 -8.00 7.53
N ALA A 76 7.27 -6.96 7.72
CA ALA A 76 6.04 -7.02 8.47
C ALA A 76 4.85 -7.00 7.50
N LEU A 77 3.87 -7.87 7.74
CA LEU A 77 2.66 -8.03 6.94
C LEU A 77 1.45 -7.92 7.86
N ASP A 78 0.58 -6.96 7.60
CA ASP A 78 -0.63 -6.72 8.38
C ASP A 78 -1.86 -7.32 7.68
N PHE A 79 -2.58 -8.14 8.41
CA PHE A 79 -3.84 -8.78 8.00
C PHE A 79 -4.99 -8.10 8.76
N PRO A 80 -5.69 -7.12 8.16
CA PRO A 80 -6.78 -6.42 8.84
C PRO A 80 -7.96 -7.35 9.11
N ASN A 81 -8.69 -7.09 10.18
CA ASN A 81 -9.87 -7.85 10.62
C ASN A 81 -9.67 -9.39 10.69
N THR A 82 -8.42 -9.82 10.84
CA THR A 82 -8.02 -11.23 10.84
C THR A 82 -7.40 -11.58 12.20
N ALA A 83 -7.90 -12.63 12.84
CA ALA A 83 -7.38 -13.13 14.11
C ALA A 83 -6.24 -14.13 13.91
N ASN A 84 -5.42 -14.31 14.95
CA ASN A 84 -4.41 -15.36 14.98
C ASN A 84 -5.04 -16.71 15.36
N GLY A 85 -5.20 -17.61 14.41
CA GLY A 85 -5.65 -18.99 14.63
C GLY A 85 -4.52 -19.98 14.91
N LEU A 86 -3.24 -19.58 14.78
CA LEU A 86 -2.08 -20.47 14.88
C LEU A 86 -1.75 -20.91 16.32
N GLN A 87 -2.33 -20.26 17.33
CA GLN A 87 -2.02 -20.50 18.76
C GLN A 87 -0.53 -20.39 19.13
N LYS A 88 0.27 -19.81 18.23
CA LYS A 88 1.71 -19.60 18.40
C LYS A 88 2.05 -18.12 18.14
N SER A 89 2.96 -17.58 18.93
CA SER A 89 3.47 -16.23 18.73
C SER A 89 4.78 -16.18 17.93
N SER A 90 5.44 -17.34 17.75
CA SER A 90 6.67 -17.46 16.97
C SER A 90 6.78 -18.83 16.33
N ILE A 91 7.27 -18.85 15.08
CA ILE A 91 7.48 -20.06 14.27
C ILE A 91 8.90 -19.98 13.74
N ALA A 92 9.76 -20.94 14.09
CA ALA A 92 11.08 -21.07 13.51
C ALA A 92 10.95 -21.58 12.06
N ALA A 93 11.69 -21.01 11.14
CA ALA A 93 11.66 -21.38 9.73
C ALA A 93 13.02 -21.93 9.27
N ASP A 94 14.10 -21.20 9.54
CA ASP A 94 15.51 -21.54 9.19
C ASP A 94 15.66 -22.07 7.75
N GLN A 95 14.99 -21.39 6.80
CA GLN A 95 15.01 -21.75 5.39
C GLN A 95 15.47 -20.54 4.54
N GLY A 96 16.55 -20.72 3.79
CA GLY A 96 17.08 -19.70 2.93
C GLY A 96 17.35 -18.39 3.67
N VAL A 97 16.68 -17.31 3.26
CA VAL A 97 16.79 -16.01 3.93
C VAL A 97 15.85 -15.83 5.11
N LEU A 98 14.89 -16.72 5.33
CA LEU A 98 13.90 -16.64 6.40
C LEU A 98 14.39 -17.36 7.65
N LYS A 99 14.54 -16.62 8.74
CA LYS A 99 14.95 -17.15 10.04
C LYS A 99 13.77 -17.59 10.90
N SER A 100 12.74 -16.75 11.02
CA SER A 100 11.56 -17.04 11.82
C SER A 100 10.40 -16.13 11.42
N VAL A 101 9.19 -16.50 11.82
CA VAL A 101 7.98 -15.67 11.70
C VAL A 101 7.42 -15.43 13.09
N ASN A 102 7.27 -14.18 13.48
CA ASN A 102 6.58 -13.78 14.70
C ASN A 102 5.17 -13.33 14.38
N VAL A 103 4.23 -13.69 15.24
CA VAL A 103 2.81 -13.37 15.08
C VAL A 103 2.38 -12.51 16.27
N ALA A 104 1.90 -11.31 15.96
CA ALA A 104 1.35 -10.39 16.93
C ALA A 104 -0.10 -10.03 16.57
N GLN A 105 -1.03 -10.17 17.52
CA GLN A 105 -2.42 -9.83 17.33
C GLN A 105 -2.77 -8.55 18.07
N SER A 106 -3.45 -7.62 17.39
CA SER A 106 -4.13 -6.45 17.93
C SER A 106 -5.64 -6.65 17.85
N LYS A 107 -6.43 -5.65 18.29
CA LYS A 107 -7.91 -5.74 18.23
C LYS A 107 -8.44 -5.83 16.80
N ASP A 108 -7.79 -5.18 15.86
CA ASP A 108 -8.25 -4.94 14.49
C ASP A 108 -7.44 -5.70 13.43
N ARG A 109 -6.34 -6.37 13.81
CA ARG A 109 -5.44 -7.05 12.86
C ARG A 109 -4.52 -8.07 13.49
N THR A 110 -4.01 -8.96 12.66
CA THR A 110 -2.85 -9.82 12.99
C THR A 110 -1.67 -9.37 12.13
N ARG A 111 -0.52 -9.14 12.78
CA ARG A 111 0.76 -8.81 12.13
C ARG A 111 1.66 -10.04 12.13
N LEU A 112 2.14 -10.42 10.94
CA LEU A 112 3.21 -11.39 10.76
C LEU A 112 4.53 -10.63 10.53
N VAL A 113 5.54 -10.91 11.33
CA VAL A 113 6.89 -10.35 11.18
C VAL A 113 7.83 -11.46 10.75
N LEU A 114 8.26 -11.41 9.50
CA LEU A 114 9.25 -12.32 8.92
C LEU A 114 10.63 -11.78 9.27
N ASN A 115 11.35 -12.46 10.15
CA ASN A 115 12.72 -12.12 10.51
C ASN A 115 13.66 -12.77 9.48
N LEU A 116 14.54 -11.97 8.91
CA LEU A 116 15.42 -12.39 7.83
C LEU A 116 16.88 -12.43 8.28
N THR A 117 17.70 -13.24 7.59
CA THR A 117 19.15 -13.27 7.78
C THR A 117 19.85 -12.13 7.05
N LYS A 118 19.29 -11.70 5.92
CA LYS A 118 19.75 -10.56 5.11
C LYS A 118 18.56 -9.80 4.53
N SER A 119 18.74 -8.53 4.18
CA SER A 119 17.70 -7.72 3.54
C SER A 119 17.25 -8.40 2.24
N SER A 120 15.94 -8.53 2.08
CA SER A 120 15.35 -9.25 0.95
C SER A 120 14.14 -8.48 0.44
N GLY A 121 13.94 -8.48 -0.88
CA GLY A 121 12.69 -8.10 -1.50
C GLY A 121 11.65 -9.21 -1.33
N TYR A 122 10.38 -8.88 -1.54
CA TYR A 122 9.32 -9.87 -1.58
C TYR A 122 8.25 -9.52 -2.61
N THR A 123 7.55 -10.53 -3.08
CA THR A 123 6.32 -10.40 -3.87
C THR A 123 5.18 -11.08 -3.13
N THR A 124 3.95 -10.57 -3.31
CA THR A 124 2.74 -11.11 -2.65
C THR A 124 1.73 -11.48 -3.72
N GLU A 125 1.22 -12.70 -3.67
CA GLU A 125 0.14 -13.19 -4.51
C GLU A 125 -0.99 -13.71 -3.63
N VAL A 126 -2.24 -13.32 -3.92
CA VAL A 126 -3.43 -13.75 -3.17
C VAL A 126 -4.30 -14.61 -4.08
N ASN A 127 -4.51 -15.86 -3.69
CA ASN A 127 -5.31 -16.84 -4.42
C ASN A 127 -6.41 -17.39 -3.48
N GLY A 128 -7.57 -16.73 -3.46
CA GLY A 128 -8.65 -17.11 -2.56
C GLY A 128 -8.24 -17.00 -1.08
N ASN A 129 -8.19 -18.12 -0.37
CA ASN A 129 -7.82 -18.19 1.05
C ASN A 129 -6.30 -18.26 1.28
N GLU A 130 -5.52 -18.36 0.22
CA GLU A 130 -4.07 -18.50 0.32
C GLU A 130 -3.37 -17.19 -0.12
N THR A 131 -2.43 -16.76 0.70
CA THR A 131 -1.51 -15.66 0.39
C THR A 131 -0.11 -16.22 0.31
N VAL A 132 0.52 -16.13 -0.85
CA VAL A 132 1.88 -16.59 -1.09
C VAL A 132 2.82 -15.40 -1.11
N ILE A 133 3.81 -15.40 -0.22
CA ILE A 133 4.88 -14.40 -0.15
C ILE A 133 6.16 -15.06 -0.62
N VAL A 134 6.72 -14.59 -1.73
CA VAL A 134 8.01 -15.08 -2.23
C VAL A 134 9.10 -14.11 -1.82
N LEU A 135 9.98 -14.55 -0.93
CA LEU A 135 11.18 -13.83 -0.51
C LEU A 135 12.30 -14.04 -1.52
N GLN A 136 12.99 -12.97 -1.92
CA GLN A 136 14.13 -13.03 -2.81
C GLN A 136 15.30 -12.34 -2.14
N ALA A 137 16.45 -13.04 -2.03
CA ALA A 137 17.66 -12.41 -1.53
C ALA A 137 18.05 -11.25 -2.44
N SER A 138 18.15 -10.06 -1.88
CA SER A 138 18.71 -8.91 -2.58
C SER A 138 20.24 -9.00 -2.44
N ASP A 139 20.91 -9.55 -3.43
CA ASP A 139 22.36 -9.39 -3.53
C ASP A 139 22.64 -7.93 -3.88
N VAL A 140 22.98 -7.15 -2.86
CA VAL A 140 23.53 -5.79 -3.02
C VAL A 140 25.02 -5.92 -3.38
N ALA A 141 25.32 -6.59 -4.47
CA ALA A 141 26.64 -6.50 -5.10
C ALA A 141 26.56 -7.07 -6.52
N SER A 142 26.66 -6.21 -7.47
CA SER A 142 26.71 -6.39 -8.91
C SER A 142 25.41 -6.07 -9.63
N THR A 143 25.43 -4.94 -10.28
CA THR A 143 24.51 -4.53 -11.33
C THR A 143 24.56 -5.53 -12.49
N PRO A 144 23.59 -6.45 -12.64
CA PRO A 144 23.36 -7.06 -13.93
C PRO A 144 22.40 -6.13 -14.67
N THR A 145 22.83 -5.69 -15.80
CA THR A 145 22.02 -5.03 -16.82
C THR A 145 20.69 -5.78 -16.98
N GLY A 146 19.58 -5.19 -16.51
CA GLY A 146 18.24 -5.68 -16.85
C GLY A 146 17.37 -6.31 -15.74
N VAL A 147 17.64 -6.08 -14.45
CA VAL A 147 16.70 -6.54 -13.41
C VAL A 147 15.42 -5.72 -13.47
N VAL A 148 14.34 -6.33 -13.94
CA VAL A 148 12.98 -5.76 -13.88
C VAL A 148 12.52 -5.78 -12.43
N THR A 149 12.38 -4.63 -11.82
CA THR A 149 11.76 -4.50 -10.51
C THR A 149 10.25 -4.32 -10.70
N LYS A 150 9.45 -5.30 -10.29
CA LYS A 150 7.99 -5.14 -10.19
C LYS A 150 7.70 -4.14 -9.08
N PHE A 151 7.30 -2.93 -9.45
CA PHE A 151 6.90 -1.89 -8.50
C PHE A 151 5.45 -2.09 -8.05
N ALA A 152 4.57 -2.44 -8.97
CA ALA A 152 3.18 -2.78 -8.73
C ALA A 152 2.81 -4.00 -9.58
N GLU A 153 2.18 -5.01 -8.97
CA GLU A 153 1.75 -6.21 -9.69
C GLU A 153 0.43 -5.95 -10.42
N ALA A 154 0.38 -6.37 -11.70
CA ALA A 154 -0.87 -6.41 -12.45
C ALA A 154 -1.72 -7.59 -11.95
N LYS A 155 -3.01 -7.36 -11.70
CA LYS A 155 -3.95 -8.44 -11.40
C LYS A 155 -4.33 -9.16 -12.69
N VAL A 156 -4.33 -10.50 -12.65
CA VAL A 156 -4.78 -11.32 -13.78
C VAL A 156 -6.28 -11.09 -13.99
N GLY A 157 -6.67 -10.67 -15.21
CA GLY A 157 -8.08 -10.38 -15.56
C GLY A 157 -8.54 -8.99 -15.17
N ASP A 158 -7.64 -8.09 -14.77
CA ASP A 158 -7.98 -6.70 -14.47
C ASP A 158 -8.39 -5.91 -15.72
N LYS A 159 -9.19 -4.87 -15.51
CA LYS A 159 -9.60 -3.95 -16.56
C LYS A 159 -8.38 -3.27 -17.17
N ARG A 160 -8.49 -2.89 -18.43
CA ARG A 160 -7.48 -2.06 -19.07
C ARG A 160 -7.39 -0.71 -18.38
N HIS A 161 -6.19 -0.29 -18.04
CA HIS A 161 -5.90 0.98 -17.40
C HIS A 161 -5.62 2.06 -18.44
N ASN A 162 -5.62 3.32 -18.04
CA ASN A 162 -5.27 4.45 -18.91
C ASN A 162 -4.34 5.41 -18.18
N ILE A 163 -3.37 5.95 -18.92
CA ILE A 163 -2.64 7.14 -18.50
C ILE A 163 -3.49 8.37 -18.88
N LEU A 164 -3.86 9.15 -17.87
CA LEU A 164 -4.71 10.34 -18.02
C LEU A 164 -3.88 11.61 -18.23
N ASN A 165 -2.69 11.67 -17.64
CA ASN A 165 -1.79 12.82 -17.73
C ASN A 165 -0.35 12.39 -17.47
N VAL A 166 0.59 13.12 -18.08
CA VAL A 166 2.03 13.02 -17.81
C VAL A 166 2.55 14.46 -17.65
N ASP A 167 3.09 14.74 -16.47
CA ASP A 167 3.59 16.07 -16.11
C ASP A 167 5.01 15.99 -15.51
N PHE A 168 5.70 17.15 -15.49
CA PHE A 168 7.04 17.27 -14.98
C PHE A 168 7.22 18.54 -14.16
N LEU A 169 7.83 18.39 -12.98
CA LEU A 169 8.19 19.48 -12.10
C LEU A 169 9.67 19.42 -11.72
N ARG A 170 10.22 20.57 -11.36
CA ARG A 170 11.43 20.63 -10.55
C ARG A 170 11.04 20.66 -9.08
N GLY A 171 11.54 19.71 -8.29
CA GLY A 171 11.38 19.72 -6.85
C GLY A 171 12.27 20.73 -6.13
N GLN A 172 12.02 20.92 -4.84
CA GLN A 172 12.70 21.96 -4.03
C GLN A 172 14.21 21.74 -3.89
N ASN A 173 14.65 20.46 -3.95
CA ASN A 173 16.06 20.09 -3.82
C ASN A 173 16.74 19.88 -5.19
N GLY A 174 16.12 20.36 -6.27
CA GLY A 174 16.66 20.24 -7.62
C GLY A 174 16.39 18.88 -8.29
N GLU A 175 15.60 18.00 -7.65
CA GLU A 175 15.15 16.74 -8.27
C GLU A 175 14.23 17.02 -9.45
N GLY A 176 14.33 16.17 -10.47
CA GLY A 176 13.34 16.08 -11.55
C GLY A 176 12.22 15.13 -11.13
N ARG A 177 11.00 15.64 -11.04
CA ARG A 177 9.81 14.90 -10.66
C ARG A 177 8.93 14.64 -11.87
N VAL A 178 8.82 13.38 -12.26
CA VAL A 178 7.89 12.90 -13.29
C VAL A 178 6.62 12.42 -12.61
N MET A 179 5.47 12.94 -13.02
CA MET A 179 4.16 12.58 -12.46
C MET A 179 3.30 11.96 -13.56
N VAL A 180 2.65 10.85 -13.23
CA VAL A 180 1.74 10.13 -14.11
C VAL A 180 0.42 9.92 -13.38
N ASP A 181 -0.66 10.49 -13.91
CA ASP A 181 -2.00 10.26 -13.40
C ASP A 181 -2.62 9.05 -14.13
N LEU A 182 -3.05 8.06 -13.36
CA LEU A 182 -3.63 6.80 -13.82
C LEU A 182 -5.16 6.80 -13.64
N SER A 183 -5.86 6.02 -14.44
CA SER A 183 -7.32 5.82 -14.30
C SER A 183 -7.71 5.24 -12.94
N ASP A 184 -6.85 4.41 -12.38
CA ASP A 184 -7.04 3.73 -11.10
C ASP A 184 -5.70 3.37 -10.44
N ALA A 185 -5.76 2.89 -9.21
CA ALA A 185 -4.59 2.59 -8.40
C ALA A 185 -4.06 1.16 -8.57
N SER A 186 -4.73 0.31 -9.38
CA SER A 186 -4.39 -1.11 -9.53
C SER A 186 -3.46 -1.41 -10.70
N ALA A 187 -3.12 -0.41 -11.54
CA ALA A 187 -2.23 -0.58 -12.68
C ALA A 187 -0.90 -1.25 -12.29
N GLY A 188 -0.52 -2.29 -13.01
CA GLY A 188 0.79 -2.92 -12.86
C GLY A 188 1.89 -2.01 -13.36
N ILE A 189 2.98 -1.85 -12.60
CA ILE A 189 4.10 -0.98 -12.95
C ILE A 189 5.41 -1.73 -12.76
N ASN A 190 6.20 -1.81 -13.82
CA ASN A 190 7.55 -2.37 -13.79
C ASN A 190 8.57 -1.26 -14.02
N ILE A 191 9.58 -1.18 -13.16
CA ILE A 191 10.66 -0.20 -13.28
C ILE A 191 11.97 -0.97 -13.47
N ARG A 192 12.78 -0.52 -14.43
CA ARG A 192 14.13 -1.04 -14.62
C ARG A 192 15.07 0.06 -15.08
N GLU A 193 16.31 -0.09 -14.71
CA GLU A 193 17.40 0.72 -15.25
C GLU A 193 18.03 -0.03 -16.41
N GLN A 194 18.23 0.66 -17.52
CA GLN A 194 18.91 0.13 -18.69
C GLN A 194 19.97 1.13 -19.17
N GLY A 195 21.22 0.83 -18.88
CA GLY A 195 22.32 1.78 -19.06
C GLY A 195 22.12 3.01 -18.17
N LYS A 196 22.01 4.19 -18.78
CA LYS A 196 21.77 5.45 -18.07
C LYS A 196 20.30 5.92 -18.16
N LYS A 197 19.37 5.04 -18.52
CA LYS A 197 17.97 5.36 -18.68
C LYS A 197 17.12 4.60 -17.67
N ILE A 198 16.02 5.21 -17.26
CA ILE A 198 14.99 4.58 -16.43
C ILE A 198 13.84 4.22 -17.36
N LEU A 199 13.50 2.93 -17.43
CA LEU A 199 12.39 2.41 -18.20
C LEU A 199 11.26 2.02 -17.26
N ILE A 200 10.05 2.49 -17.55
CA ILE A 200 8.86 2.21 -16.76
C ILE A 200 7.82 1.66 -17.72
N ASP A 201 7.38 0.42 -17.44
CA ASP A 201 6.33 -0.23 -18.21
C ASP A 201 5.05 -0.25 -17.36
N PHE A 202 3.99 0.40 -17.85
CA PHE A 202 2.64 0.35 -17.29
C PHE A 202 1.89 -0.79 -17.98
N VAL A 203 1.70 -1.88 -17.24
CA VAL A 203 1.16 -3.15 -17.77
C VAL A 203 -0.34 -3.02 -18.04
N ASN A 204 -0.81 -3.62 -19.13
CA ASN A 204 -2.22 -3.60 -19.55
C ASN A 204 -2.83 -2.17 -19.53
N THR A 205 -2.06 -1.20 -20.03
CA THR A 205 -2.40 0.22 -19.97
C THR A 205 -2.42 0.84 -21.35
N ASP A 206 -3.36 1.75 -21.59
CA ASP A 206 -3.46 2.56 -22.82
C ASP A 206 -3.13 4.03 -22.54
N ILE A 207 -2.92 4.79 -23.60
CA ILE A 207 -2.61 6.22 -23.54
C ILE A 207 -3.19 6.94 -24.75
N ASP A 208 -3.69 8.15 -24.52
CA ASP A 208 -4.14 9.00 -25.62
C ASP A 208 -2.98 9.43 -26.53
N ALA A 209 -3.23 9.51 -27.85
CA ALA A 209 -2.24 9.91 -28.84
C ALA A 209 -1.58 11.29 -28.51
N GLY A 210 -2.31 12.20 -27.87
CA GLY A 210 -1.79 13.49 -27.44
C GLY A 210 -0.73 13.42 -26.33
N LEU A 211 -0.73 12.35 -25.55
CA LEU A 211 0.25 12.07 -24.48
C LEU A 211 1.39 11.16 -24.94
N GLU A 212 1.25 10.52 -26.10
CA GLU A 212 2.28 9.70 -26.73
C GLU A 212 3.30 10.60 -27.41
N ARG A 213 4.24 11.12 -26.62
CA ARG A 213 5.18 12.14 -27.05
C ARG A 213 6.48 12.15 -26.27
N ARG A 214 7.48 12.83 -26.81
CA ARG A 214 8.70 13.21 -26.13
C ARG A 214 8.57 14.57 -25.46
N LEU A 215 8.76 14.63 -24.14
CA LEU A 215 8.86 15.87 -23.39
C LEU A 215 10.33 16.27 -23.25
N ASN A 216 10.67 17.50 -23.67
CA ASN A 216 11.98 18.11 -23.43
C ASN A 216 11.89 18.93 -22.15
N VAL A 217 12.59 18.50 -21.09
CA VAL A 217 12.58 19.12 -19.78
C VAL A 217 13.95 19.68 -19.39
N THR A 218 14.84 19.90 -20.37
CA THR A 218 16.20 20.41 -20.15
C THR A 218 16.23 21.77 -19.46
N ASN A 219 15.20 22.61 -19.70
CA ASN A 219 15.10 23.96 -19.15
C ASN A 219 14.75 24.01 -17.65
N PHE A 220 14.38 22.88 -17.04
CA PHE A 220 14.04 22.83 -15.62
C PHE A 220 15.26 22.75 -14.70
N ASN A 221 16.47 22.62 -15.26
CA ASN A 221 17.71 22.54 -14.49
C ASN A 221 17.71 21.38 -13.46
N THR A 222 17.25 20.22 -13.88
CA THR A 222 17.21 18.96 -13.11
C THR A 222 18.11 17.91 -13.77
N PRO A 223 18.35 16.74 -13.16
CA PRO A 223 19.04 15.66 -13.84
C PRO A 223 18.30 15.13 -15.07
N VAL A 224 16.98 15.27 -15.17
CA VAL A 224 16.19 14.74 -16.28
C VAL A 224 16.32 15.64 -17.52
N LEU A 225 16.58 15.04 -18.67
CA LEU A 225 16.66 15.75 -19.97
C LEU A 225 15.40 15.53 -20.81
N TYR A 226 14.98 14.27 -20.94
CA TYR A 226 13.87 13.87 -21.79
C TYR A 226 13.02 12.79 -21.12
N ILE A 227 11.73 12.81 -21.46
CA ILE A 227 10.77 11.81 -21.06
C ILE A 227 10.01 11.38 -22.33
N ASP A 228 10.21 10.15 -22.76
CA ASP A 228 9.50 9.56 -23.90
C ASP A 228 8.38 8.68 -23.37
N THR A 229 7.15 8.87 -23.82
CA THR A 229 6.01 8.02 -23.49
C THR A 229 5.42 7.48 -24.77
N LEU A 230 5.31 6.15 -24.88
CA LEU A 230 4.86 5.48 -26.11
C LEU A 230 4.11 4.17 -25.83
N LYS A 231 3.22 3.78 -26.72
CA LYS A 231 2.59 2.46 -26.70
C LYS A 231 3.62 1.37 -27.01
N HIS A 232 3.57 0.29 -26.28
CA HIS A 232 4.44 -0.86 -26.46
C HIS A 232 3.65 -2.17 -26.32
N GLY A 233 3.07 -2.64 -27.43
CA GLY A 233 2.15 -3.78 -27.42
C GLY A 233 0.86 -3.46 -26.68
N GLY A 234 0.54 -4.21 -25.62
CA GLY A 234 -0.61 -3.98 -24.74
C GLY A 234 -0.31 -3.04 -23.57
N ASP A 235 0.92 -2.53 -23.47
CA ASP A 235 1.44 -1.73 -22.38
C ASP A 235 1.77 -0.32 -22.84
N VAL A 236 2.03 0.58 -21.89
CA VAL A 236 2.66 1.87 -22.17
C VAL A 236 4.06 1.87 -21.57
N ARG A 237 5.03 2.27 -22.38
CA ARG A 237 6.43 2.42 -21.95
C ARG A 237 6.80 3.90 -21.81
N MET A 238 7.33 4.24 -20.65
CA MET A 238 7.96 5.53 -20.40
C MET A 238 9.47 5.34 -20.28
N VAL A 239 10.23 6.19 -20.97
CA VAL A 239 11.69 6.20 -20.90
C VAL A 239 12.14 7.56 -20.41
N ILE A 240 12.77 7.60 -19.24
CA ILE A 240 13.35 8.82 -18.67
C ILE A 240 14.84 8.80 -18.98
N GLU A 241 15.37 9.89 -19.55
CA GLU A 241 16.79 10.08 -19.88
C GLU A 241 17.43 11.07 -18.92
N PRO A 242 18.07 10.62 -17.84
CA PRO A 242 18.82 11.50 -16.94
C PRO A 242 20.25 11.77 -17.45
N LYS A 243 20.87 12.83 -16.92
CA LYS A 243 22.30 13.17 -17.11
C LYS A 243 23.05 13.13 -15.78
N GLY A 244 24.38 12.91 -15.87
CA GLY A 244 25.29 12.90 -14.72
C GLY A 244 25.12 11.66 -13.83
N ASN A 245 25.53 11.79 -12.57
CA ASN A 245 25.30 10.81 -11.54
C ASN A 245 23.98 11.13 -10.85
N TRP A 246 23.07 10.14 -10.77
CA TRP A 246 21.73 10.32 -10.25
C TRP A 246 21.26 9.09 -9.45
N GLU A 247 20.34 9.31 -8.56
CA GLU A 247 19.56 8.28 -7.91
C GLU A 247 18.07 8.50 -8.20
N GLN A 248 17.30 7.44 -8.25
CA GLN A 248 15.86 7.51 -8.44
C GLN A 248 15.13 6.98 -7.23
N SER A 249 13.95 7.54 -6.95
CA SER A 249 12.96 6.96 -6.06
C SER A 249 11.59 7.00 -6.75
N ALA A 250 10.79 5.96 -6.56
CA ALA A 250 9.47 5.88 -7.14
C ALA A 250 8.43 5.63 -6.05
N TYR A 251 7.27 6.27 -6.19
CA TYR A 251 6.15 6.06 -5.30
C TYR A 251 4.81 6.25 -6.01
N GLN A 252 3.79 5.64 -5.47
CA GLN A 252 2.40 5.80 -5.93
C GLN A 252 1.53 6.12 -4.72
N ALA A 253 0.74 7.19 -4.87
CA ALA A 253 -0.30 7.57 -3.92
C ALA A 253 -1.63 7.61 -4.68
N ASP A 254 -2.52 6.69 -4.36
CA ASP A 254 -3.77 6.44 -5.07
C ASP A 254 -3.55 6.30 -6.59
N LYS A 255 -4.11 7.18 -7.41
CA LYS A 255 -4.03 7.15 -8.88
C LYS A 255 -2.81 7.86 -9.45
N ARG A 256 -1.96 8.44 -8.60
CA ARG A 256 -0.79 9.20 -9.04
C ARG A 256 0.49 8.43 -8.79
N PHE A 257 1.19 8.11 -9.86
CA PHE A 257 2.53 7.52 -9.82
C PHE A 257 3.57 8.62 -10.06
N ILE A 258 4.63 8.62 -9.26
CA ILE A 258 5.67 9.65 -9.28
C ILE A 258 7.05 8.99 -9.28
N VAL A 259 7.95 9.55 -10.09
CA VAL A 259 9.38 9.22 -10.08
C VAL A 259 10.17 10.47 -9.84
N ASP A 260 10.93 10.50 -8.75
CA ASP A 260 11.90 11.53 -8.43
C ASP A 260 13.29 11.09 -8.87
N VAL A 261 13.96 11.90 -9.66
CA VAL A 261 15.35 11.71 -10.09
C VAL A 261 16.20 12.81 -9.50
N ARG A 262 17.13 12.45 -8.60
CA ARG A 262 17.98 13.38 -7.84
C ARG A 262 19.42 13.31 -8.31
N PRO A 263 20.14 14.44 -8.35
CA PRO A 263 21.57 14.41 -8.60
C PRO A 263 22.29 13.80 -7.38
N ILE A 264 23.24 12.89 -7.62
CA ILE A 264 24.20 12.49 -6.60
C ILE A 264 25.30 13.55 -6.57
N ILE A 265 25.27 14.40 -5.53
CA ILE A 265 26.32 15.37 -5.30
C ILE A 265 27.42 14.65 -4.49
N GLU A 266 28.52 14.30 -5.15
CA GLU A 266 29.72 13.85 -4.45
C GLU A 266 30.32 15.05 -3.71
N ASP A 267 30.21 15.04 -2.40
CA ASP A 267 30.80 16.07 -1.55
C ASP A 267 32.30 15.69 -1.32
N PRO A 268 33.27 16.42 -1.89
CA PRO A 268 34.68 16.10 -1.71
C PRO A 268 35.17 16.33 -0.27
N ASN A 269 34.36 16.93 0.62
CA ASN A 269 34.68 17.16 2.02
C ASN A 269 33.59 16.60 2.96
N LYS A 270 33.59 15.31 3.18
CA LYS A 270 32.65 14.59 4.07
C LYS A 270 32.76 14.94 5.56
N LEU A 271 33.41 16.01 5.96
CA LEU A 271 33.72 16.36 7.34
C LEU A 271 32.86 17.47 7.95
N VAL A 272 31.89 18.04 7.23
CA VAL A 272 30.98 19.05 7.81
C VAL A 272 29.55 18.53 7.79
N GLN A 273 29.08 18.10 8.96
CA GLN A 273 27.68 17.88 9.28
C GLN A 273 26.93 19.21 9.24
N GLY A 274 26.55 19.67 8.05
CA GLY A 274 25.63 20.79 7.85
C GLY A 274 24.32 20.24 7.32
N SER A 275 23.23 20.61 7.98
CA SER A 275 21.85 20.27 7.60
C SER A 275 21.59 20.59 6.13
N LYS A 276 21.53 19.57 5.28
CA LYS A 276 21.06 19.73 3.91
C LYS A 276 19.54 19.93 3.93
N PRO A 277 18.97 20.91 3.24
CA PRO A 277 17.55 20.97 3.02
C PRO A 277 17.16 19.76 2.16
N GLY A 278 16.49 18.79 2.74
CA GLY A 278 16.05 17.55 2.09
C GLY A 278 15.59 16.51 3.11
N TYR A 279 14.91 15.50 2.61
CA TYR A 279 14.51 14.37 3.45
C TYR A 279 15.74 13.58 3.89
N ALA A 280 15.87 13.37 5.19
CA ALA A 280 17.03 12.71 5.81
C ALA A 280 16.66 11.45 6.59
N GLY A 281 15.39 11.07 6.57
CA GLY A 281 14.87 9.89 7.24
C GLY A 281 15.44 8.58 6.71
N GLU A 282 15.39 7.53 7.52
CA GLU A 282 15.71 6.18 7.07
C GLU A 282 14.77 5.75 5.94
N LYS A 283 15.33 5.12 4.89
CA LYS A 283 14.54 4.68 3.73
C LYS A 283 13.66 3.50 4.09
N LEU A 284 12.39 3.59 3.72
CA LEU A 284 11.41 2.54 3.90
C LEU A 284 10.76 2.15 2.56
N SER A 285 10.23 0.94 2.51
CA SER A 285 9.42 0.47 1.40
C SER A 285 8.08 0.00 1.94
N LEU A 286 6.99 0.56 1.41
CA LEU A 286 5.61 0.28 1.82
C LEU A 286 4.82 -0.21 0.62
N ASN A 287 3.93 -1.18 0.86
CA ASN A 287 2.94 -1.62 -0.12
C ASN A 287 1.59 -1.77 0.56
N PHE A 288 0.78 -0.73 0.45
CA PHE A 288 -0.56 -0.66 1.02
C PHE A 288 -1.58 -0.54 -0.10
N GLN A 289 -2.65 -1.34 -0.05
CA GLN A 289 -3.76 -1.26 -0.99
C GLN A 289 -5.06 -1.07 -0.22
N ASN A 290 -5.76 0.05 -0.48
CA ASN A 290 -7.05 0.38 0.12
C ASN A 290 -7.06 0.28 1.66
N ILE A 291 -6.03 0.80 2.30
CA ILE A 291 -5.84 0.78 3.76
C ILE A 291 -6.30 2.09 4.38
N ASP A 292 -6.89 2.02 5.56
CA ASP A 292 -7.25 3.20 6.35
C ASP A 292 -6.03 4.08 6.66
N VAL A 293 -6.18 5.40 6.48
CA VAL A 293 -5.09 6.38 6.63
C VAL A 293 -4.50 6.36 8.05
N ARG A 294 -5.31 6.17 9.08
CA ARG A 294 -4.84 6.08 10.47
C ARG A 294 -3.92 4.88 10.67
N SER A 295 -4.27 3.75 10.03
CA SER A 295 -3.43 2.55 10.06
C SER A 295 -2.08 2.78 9.39
N VAL A 296 -2.05 3.51 8.27
CA VAL A 296 -0.80 3.88 7.59
C VAL A 296 0.06 4.78 8.48
N LEU A 297 -0.54 5.80 9.12
CA LEU A 297 0.16 6.70 10.05
C LEU A 297 0.71 5.95 11.26
N GLN A 298 -0.03 4.95 11.76
CA GLN A 298 0.44 4.09 12.86
C GLN A 298 1.67 3.29 12.45
N VAL A 299 1.71 2.74 11.23
CA VAL A 299 2.89 2.02 10.72
C VAL A 299 4.10 2.95 10.63
N VAL A 300 3.93 4.19 10.16
CA VAL A 300 5.01 5.19 10.13
C VAL A 300 5.48 5.53 11.56
N ALA A 301 4.55 5.67 12.49
CA ALA A 301 4.88 5.90 13.91
C ALA A 301 5.70 4.74 14.49
N ASP A 302 5.26 3.51 14.27
CA ASP A 302 5.94 2.29 14.73
C ASP A 302 7.35 2.15 14.13
N PHE A 303 7.51 2.53 12.84
CA PHE A 303 8.80 2.50 12.16
C PHE A 303 9.78 3.55 12.70
N THR A 304 9.29 4.77 12.92
CA THR A 304 10.13 5.93 13.29
C THR A 304 10.32 6.09 14.80
N GLY A 305 9.50 5.42 15.62
CA GLY A 305 9.42 5.66 17.06
C GLY A 305 8.80 7.02 17.43
N LEU A 306 8.16 7.70 16.49
CA LEU A 306 7.46 8.97 16.73
C LEU A 306 6.08 8.73 17.32
N ASN A 307 5.66 9.61 18.24
CA ASN A 307 4.31 9.60 18.77
C ASN A 307 3.38 10.38 17.82
N ILE A 308 2.64 9.67 16.97
CA ILE A 308 1.67 10.26 16.03
C ILE A 308 0.27 10.14 16.62
N ILE A 309 -0.41 11.26 16.79
CA ILE A 309 -1.81 11.35 17.24
C ILE A 309 -2.64 11.89 16.07
N THR A 310 -3.72 11.21 15.74
CA THR A 310 -4.63 11.64 14.69
C THR A 310 -5.90 12.26 15.27
N SER A 311 -6.40 13.34 14.65
CA SER A 311 -7.75 13.85 14.94
C SER A 311 -8.82 12.81 14.58
N ASP A 312 -9.99 12.87 15.24
CA ASP A 312 -11.12 11.99 14.95
C ASP A 312 -11.70 12.20 13.55
N THR A 313 -11.44 13.35 12.95
CA THR A 313 -11.85 13.71 11.60
C THR A 313 -10.97 13.09 10.49
N VAL A 314 -9.77 12.57 10.84
CA VAL A 314 -8.90 11.88 9.88
C VAL A 314 -9.56 10.56 9.49
N SER A 315 -9.95 10.41 8.23
CA SER A 315 -10.63 9.24 7.70
C SER A 315 -10.33 9.02 6.21
N GLY A 316 -10.74 7.87 5.72
CA GLY A 316 -10.60 7.47 4.32
C GLY A 316 -9.49 6.47 4.08
N ASN A 317 -9.54 5.82 2.93
CA ASN A 317 -8.59 4.79 2.54
C ASN A 317 -7.54 5.35 1.57
N LEU A 318 -6.36 4.75 1.60
CA LEU A 318 -5.21 5.12 0.78
C LEU A 318 -4.59 3.87 0.16
N THR A 319 -4.27 3.94 -1.12
CA THR A 319 -3.35 3.00 -1.77
C THR A 319 -2.00 3.68 -1.88
N LEU A 320 -1.00 3.12 -1.21
CA LEU A 320 0.34 3.70 -1.13
C LEU A 320 1.39 2.64 -1.42
N ARG A 321 2.20 2.88 -2.44
CA ARG A 321 3.36 2.06 -2.76
C ARG A 321 4.58 2.95 -2.76
N LEU A 322 5.53 2.64 -1.90
CA LEU A 322 6.81 3.34 -1.76
C LEU A 322 7.94 2.34 -1.91
N LYS A 323 9.00 2.73 -2.60
CA LYS A 323 10.21 1.92 -2.71
C LYS A 323 11.42 2.79 -2.40
N ASP A 324 12.16 2.42 -1.36
CA ASP A 324 13.38 3.11 -0.90
C ASP A 324 13.19 4.63 -0.68
N VAL A 325 12.04 5.02 -0.13
CA VAL A 325 11.66 6.41 0.14
C VAL A 325 11.98 6.75 1.61
N PRO A 326 12.62 7.89 1.93
CA PRO A 326 12.79 8.35 3.30
C PRO A 326 11.45 8.48 4.03
N TRP A 327 11.39 8.10 5.32
CA TRP A 327 10.13 8.11 6.07
C TRP A 327 9.49 9.51 6.18
N ASP A 328 10.29 10.56 6.29
CA ASP A 328 9.84 11.95 6.34
C ASP A 328 9.19 12.36 5.01
N GLN A 329 9.75 11.93 3.87
CA GLN A 329 9.12 12.08 2.56
C GLN A 329 7.84 11.25 2.46
N ALA A 330 7.84 10.02 2.97
CA ALA A 330 6.66 9.16 2.97
C ALA A 330 5.50 9.82 3.75
N LEU A 331 5.80 10.41 4.91
CA LEU A 331 4.83 11.14 5.71
C LEU A 331 4.25 12.33 4.94
N ASP A 332 5.09 13.13 4.29
CA ASP A 332 4.64 14.25 3.45
C ASP A 332 3.73 13.79 2.30
N ILE A 333 4.06 12.68 1.64
CA ILE A 333 3.23 12.09 0.58
C ILE A 333 1.84 11.73 1.11
N ILE A 334 1.76 11.09 2.28
CA ILE A 334 0.49 10.73 2.93
C ILE A 334 -0.31 11.99 3.25
N MET A 335 0.32 13.00 3.86
CA MET A 335 -0.33 14.27 4.20
C MET A 335 -0.91 14.95 2.96
N GLN A 336 -0.12 15.10 1.91
CA GLN A 336 -0.55 15.76 0.67
C GLN A 336 -1.66 14.99 -0.04
N SER A 337 -1.59 13.65 -0.08
CA SER A 337 -2.59 12.84 -0.78
C SER A 337 -3.98 12.89 -0.14
N LYS A 338 -4.05 13.18 1.16
CA LYS A 338 -5.30 13.21 1.94
C LYS A 338 -5.69 14.61 2.46
N GLY A 339 -4.98 15.65 2.03
CA GLY A 339 -5.25 17.01 2.49
C GLY A 339 -5.06 17.19 4.00
N LEU A 340 -4.12 16.42 4.57
CA LEU A 340 -3.79 16.48 6.00
C LEU A 340 -2.63 17.44 6.22
N THR A 341 -2.53 17.94 7.44
CA THR A 341 -1.38 18.70 7.93
C THR A 341 -0.95 18.15 9.29
N MET A 342 0.27 18.48 9.69
CA MET A 342 0.80 18.04 10.97
C MET A 342 1.31 19.22 11.81
N ARG A 343 1.18 19.09 13.11
CA ARG A 343 1.76 20.00 14.09
C ARG A 343 2.65 19.22 15.05
N LYS A 344 3.92 19.58 15.10
CA LYS A 344 4.88 18.95 16.00
C LYS A 344 4.97 19.73 17.32
N THR A 345 4.76 19.04 18.42
CA THR A 345 4.93 19.61 19.78
C THR A 345 5.78 18.63 20.58
N GLY A 346 7.06 18.99 20.78
CA GLY A 346 8.03 18.09 21.42
C GLY A 346 8.21 16.80 20.60
N ASN A 347 7.95 15.65 21.24
CA ASN A 347 8.02 14.31 20.63
C ASN A 347 6.66 13.81 20.10
N VAL A 348 5.64 14.67 20.04
CA VAL A 348 4.31 14.33 19.57
C VAL A 348 4.03 15.06 18.27
N ILE A 349 3.54 14.33 17.27
CA ILE A 349 3.05 14.86 16.01
C ILE A 349 1.53 14.69 15.99
N TRP A 350 0.82 15.80 15.99
CA TRP A 350 -0.63 15.81 15.81
C TRP A 350 -0.96 15.98 14.33
N VAL A 351 -1.81 15.10 13.81
CA VAL A 351 -2.24 15.06 12.40
C VAL A 351 -3.74 15.30 12.31
N ALA A 352 -4.12 16.26 11.48
CA ALA A 352 -5.52 16.60 11.24
C ALA A 352 -5.71 17.12 9.80
N PRO A 353 -6.96 17.21 9.29
CA PRO A 353 -7.27 17.92 8.05
C PRO A 353 -6.80 19.38 8.12
N ALA A 354 -6.26 19.88 7.01
CA ALA A 354 -5.72 21.25 6.95
C ALA A 354 -6.76 22.31 7.35
N GLU A 355 -8.03 22.10 7.01
CA GLU A 355 -9.14 22.98 7.38
C GLU A 355 -9.38 23.04 8.90
N GLU A 356 -9.26 21.89 9.60
CA GLU A 356 -9.42 21.83 11.05
C GLU A 356 -8.30 22.60 11.78
N VAL A 357 -7.07 22.46 11.29
CA VAL A 357 -5.93 23.17 11.88
C VAL A 357 -6.08 24.67 11.67
N ALA A 358 -6.42 25.11 10.47
CA ALA A 358 -6.65 26.52 10.14
C ALA A 358 -7.79 27.13 10.99
N ALA A 359 -8.90 26.40 11.19
CA ALA A 359 -10.00 26.85 12.02
C ALA A 359 -9.59 27.02 13.49
N LYS A 360 -8.82 26.06 14.06
CA LYS A 360 -8.31 26.13 15.43
C LYS A 360 -7.29 27.27 15.62
N GLU A 361 -6.42 27.50 14.63
CA GLU A 361 -5.47 28.61 14.69
C GLU A 361 -6.16 29.97 14.64
N LYS A 362 -7.19 30.11 13.81
CA LYS A 362 -8.00 31.32 13.76
C LYS A 362 -8.68 31.62 15.11
N LEU A 363 -9.31 30.60 15.72
CA LEU A 363 -9.95 30.74 17.03
C LEU A 363 -8.93 31.08 18.14
N ALA A 364 -7.75 30.47 18.10
CA ALA A 364 -6.67 30.76 19.06
C ALA A 364 -6.18 32.22 18.90
N LEU A 365 -6.05 32.71 17.67
CA LEU A 365 -5.65 34.09 17.40
C LEU A 365 -6.71 35.09 17.86
N GLU A 366 -7.98 34.83 17.58
CA GLU A 366 -9.10 35.67 18.06
C GLU A 366 -9.18 35.72 19.57
N ALA A 367 -8.97 34.56 20.24
CA ALA A 367 -8.94 34.51 21.72
C ALA A 367 -7.75 35.27 22.32
N SER A 368 -6.57 35.22 21.68
CA SER A 368 -5.39 35.97 22.16
C SER A 368 -5.57 37.49 21.97
N GLN A 369 -6.18 37.92 20.87
CA GLN A 369 -6.50 39.34 20.64
C GLN A 369 -7.51 39.89 21.68
N GLN A 370 -8.52 39.11 22.06
CA GLN A 370 -9.47 39.49 23.10
C GLN A 370 -8.82 39.63 24.50
N ILE A 371 -7.72 38.93 24.77
CA ILE A 371 -6.98 39.04 26.03
C ILE A 371 -6.05 40.27 26.05
N GLU A 372 -5.51 40.66 24.89
CA GLU A 372 -4.69 41.88 24.78
C GLU A 372 -5.52 43.18 24.85
N ASP A 373 -6.81 43.11 24.49
CA ASP A 373 -7.72 44.26 24.51
C ASP A 373 -8.42 44.48 25.87
N LEU A 374 -8.10 43.65 26.91
CA LEU A 374 -8.59 43.74 28.28
C LEU A 374 -7.53 44.28 29.24
#